data_9ff024e49f471cb51bafef6b7ab6374d
#
_entry.id   9ff024e49f471cb51bafef6b7ab6374d
#
_cell.length_a   1.000
_cell.length_b   1.000
_cell.length_c   1.000
_cell.angle_alpha   90.00
_cell.angle_beta   90.00
_cell.angle_gamma   90.00
#
_symmetry.space_group_name_H-M   'P 1'
#
loop_
_entity.id
_entity.type
_entity.pdbx_description
1 polymer ?
#
loop_
_entity_poly.entity_id
_entity_poly.type
_entity_poly.pdbx_seq_one_letter_code
_entity_poly.pdbx_strand_id
1 'polypeptide(L)'
;MVNFFGIRHLSPAGAYHLYHFLEEKKPKIVLIEGPSDLNEQMQYFMHPETKPPIAILSYTKQSPIKTILYPYAEYSPEYQAIRWCKENKTICRFIDLPSKVFLAFSEKREKQEQKEEQWNVYEQLDKQSGEDGHETFWERTLEHTQDALAYQQGTEVFGKNLRELEQQREEDYAETLVREAFMCRKIADVIKEGFKEEEIVVVTGAYHVEGLKCWKEVSMTDTQ
;
A
#
# COMPACT_ATOMS: atom_id res chain seq x y z
N MET A 1 -16.96 -11.74 0.92
CA MET A 1 -16.06 -11.09 -0.06
C MET A 1 -14.97 -10.39 0.73
N VAL A 2 -13.70 -10.43 0.30
CA VAL A 2 -12.59 -9.69 0.94
C VAL A 2 -12.88 -8.19 0.86
N ASN A 3 -12.61 -7.47 1.93
CA ASN A 3 -12.83 -6.02 2.00
C ASN A 3 -11.51 -5.31 1.65
N PHE A 4 -11.52 -4.45 0.65
CA PHE A 4 -10.38 -3.64 0.25
C PHE A 4 -10.58 -2.18 0.65
N PHE A 5 -9.51 -1.55 1.12
CA PHE A 5 -9.49 -0.13 1.44
C PHE A 5 -8.25 0.52 0.80
N GLY A 6 -8.49 1.39 -0.18
CA GLY A 6 -7.44 2.15 -0.87
C GLY A 6 -7.04 3.38 -0.06
N ILE A 7 -5.74 3.60 0.06
CA ILE A 7 -5.18 4.75 0.77
C ILE A 7 -4.23 5.56 -0.12
N ARG A 8 -3.95 6.77 0.30
CA ARG A 8 -2.72 7.50 0.00
C ARG A 8 -1.83 7.45 1.24
N HIS A 9 -0.56 7.13 1.06
CA HIS A 9 0.40 7.15 2.16
C HIS A 9 0.44 8.53 2.82
N LEU A 10 0.56 8.56 4.14
CA LEU A 10 0.60 9.80 4.93
C LEU A 10 -0.64 10.71 4.81
N SER A 11 -1.80 10.17 4.42
CA SER A 11 -3.07 10.91 4.32
C SER A 11 -3.81 10.92 5.65
N PRO A 12 -4.01 12.08 6.29
CA PRO A 12 -4.84 12.19 7.50
C PRO A 12 -6.29 11.74 7.30
N ALA A 13 -6.91 12.11 6.16
CA ALA A 13 -8.26 11.64 5.85
C ALA A 13 -8.28 10.12 5.64
N GLY A 14 -7.26 9.58 4.96
CA GLY A 14 -7.10 8.14 4.80
C GLY A 14 -7.03 7.42 6.14
N ALA A 15 -6.27 7.95 7.09
CA ALA A 15 -6.16 7.41 8.43
C ALA A 15 -7.51 7.45 9.19
N TYR A 16 -8.22 8.58 9.11
CA TYR A 16 -9.52 8.77 9.73
C TYR A 16 -10.56 7.78 9.18
N HIS A 17 -10.72 7.73 7.86
CA HIS A 17 -11.71 6.88 7.22
C HIS A 17 -11.40 5.40 7.37
N LEU A 18 -10.10 5.01 7.30
CA LEU A 18 -9.67 3.64 7.52
C LEU A 18 -10.00 3.18 8.95
N TYR A 19 -9.72 4.02 9.96
CA TYR A 19 -10.04 3.67 11.34
C TYR A 19 -11.52 3.37 11.52
N HIS A 20 -12.41 4.23 11.01
CA HIS A 20 -13.86 4.02 11.05
C HIS A 20 -14.31 2.80 10.25
N PHE A 21 -13.69 2.54 9.10
CA PHE A 21 -13.95 1.35 8.31
C PHE A 21 -13.62 0.06 9.08
N LEU A 22 -12.47 0.05 9.77
CA LEU A 22 -12.09 -1.08 10.61
C LEU A 22 -13.05 -1.28 11.80
N GLU A 23 -13.51 -0.19 12.42
CA GLU A 23 -14.55 -0.24 13.48
C GLU A 23 -15.88 -0.81 12.99
N GLU A 24 -16.26 -0.52 11.75
CA GLU A 24 -17.48 -1.05 11.13
C GLU A 24 -17.32 -2.54 10.78
N LYS A 25 -16.24 -2.90 10.09
CA LYS A 25 -16.01 -4.26 9.55
C LYS A 25 -15.61 -5.26 10.62
N LYS A 26 -14.89 -4.82 11.66
CA LYS A 26 -14.38 -5.66 12.75
C LYS A 26 -13.68 -6.92 12.24
N PRO A 27 -12.67 -6.79 11.36
CA PRO A 27 -12.00 -7.93 10.75
C PRO A 27 -11.27 -8.75 11.81
N LYS A 28 -11.00 -10.03 11.51
CA LYS A 28 -10.11 -10.87 12.31
C LYS A 28 -8.64 -10.76 11.90
N ILE A 29 -8.41 -10.29 10.69
CA ILE A 29 -7.07 -10.03 10.17
C ILE A 29 -7.07 -8.81 9.24
N VAL A 30 -6.05 -7.96 9.40
CA VAL A 30 -5.78 -6.83 8.52
C VAL A 30 -4.46 -7.09 7.80
N LEU A 31 -4.52 -7.02 6.48
CA LEU A 31 -3.38 -7.17 5.58
C LEU A 31 -3.00 -5.79 5.05
N ILE A 32 -1.75 -5.37 5.23
CA ILE A 32 -1.29 -4.02 4.89
C ILE A 32 -0.22 -4.12 3.81
N GLU A 33 -0.28 -3.26 2.81
CA GLU A 33 0.82 -3.07 1.87
C GLU A 33 2.08 -2.65 2.62
N GLY A 34 3.08 -3.50 2.54
CA GLY A 34 4.37 -3.32 3.19
C GLY A 34 5.18 -4.60 3.08
N PRO A 35 6.51 -4.51 3.17
CA PRO A 35 7.39 -5.65 2.93
C PRO A 35 7.14 -6.81 3.89
N SER A 36 6.85 -7.98 3.33
CA SER A 36 6.47 -9.16 4.12
C SER A 36 7.58 -9.69 5.03
N ASP A 37 8.84 -9.43 4.72
CA ASP A 37 10.00 -9.76 5.57
C ASP A 37 10.11 -8.87 6.83
N LEU A 38 9.32 -7.80 6.89
CA LEU A 38 9.24 -6.91 8.06
C LEU A 38 8.12 -7.28 9.05
N ASN A 39 7.42 -8.39 8.85
CA ASN A 39 6.37 -8.85 9.75
C ASN A 39 6.87 -9.09 11.18
N GLU A 40 8.11 -9.51 11.36
CA GLU A 40 8.72 -9.66 12.69
C GLU A 40 8.89 -8.33 13.43
N GLN A 41 8.97 -7.21 12.69
CA GLN A 41 9.09 -5.87 13.24
C GLN A 41 7.75 -5.34 13.79
N MET A 42 6.63 -5.99 13.46
CA MET A 42 5.30 -5.62 13.95
C MET A 42 5.23 -5.53 15.48
N GLN A 43 6.00 -6.36 16.18
CA GLN A 43 6.10 -6.33 17.65
C GLN A 43 6.57 -4.99 18.19
N TYR A 44 7.45 -4.27 17.47
CA TYR A 44 7.97 -2.98 17.89
C TYR A 44 6.94 -1.87 17.72
N PHE A 45 6.11 -1.92 16.68
CA PHE A 45 4.96 -1.01 16.56
C PHE A 45 3.97 -1.19 17.72
N MET A 46 3.87 -2.42 18.22
CA MET A 46 2.97 -2.77 19.30
C MET A 46 3.55 -2.43 20.70
N HIS A 47 4.84 -2.06 20.79
CA HIS A 47 5.47 -1.75 22.06
C HIS A 47 4.87 -0.46 22.67
N PRO A 48 4.54 -0.42 23.97
CA PRO A 48 3.88 0.74 24.59
C PRO A 48 4.67 2.05 24.52
N GLU A 49 5.99 1.97 24.47
CA GLU A 49 6.88 3.13 24.40
C GLU A 49 7.13 3.61 22.96
N THR A 50 6.71 2.86 21.95
CA THR A 50 6.83 3.27 20.55
C THR A 50 5.83 4.37 20.26
N LYS A 51 6.34 5.54 19.89
CA LYS A 51 5.53 6.72 19.54
C LYS A 51 5.96 7.25 18.18
N PRO A 52 5.03 7.49 17.24
CA PRO A 52 5.35 8.14 15.97
C PRO A 52 5.84 9.60 16.20
N PRO A 53 6.63 10.16 15.27
CA PRO A 53 7.02 9.54 13.99
C PRO A 53 8.11 8.47 14.19
N ILE A 54 7.93 7.34 13.50
CA ILE A 54 8.89 6.23 13.45
C ILE A 54 9.16 5.82 12.03
N ALA A 55 10.22 5.04 11.80
CA ALA A 55 10.48 4.47 10.49
C ALA A 55 11.16 3.11 10.61
N ILE A 56 10.90 2.24 9.62
CA ILE A 56 11.72 1.05 9.40
C ILE A 56 12.73 1.38 8.30
N LEU A 57 14.00 1.08 8.55
CA LEU A 57 15.08 1.23 7.60
C LEU A 57 15.56 -0.15 7.14
N SER A 58 15.37 -0.48 5.86
CA SER A 58 15.98 -1.64 5.23
C SER A 58 17.22 -1.21 4.44
N TYR A 59 18.31 -1.98 4.54
CA TYR A 59 19.55 -1.64 3.85
C TYR A 59 20.35 -2.87 3.42
N THR A 60 21.19 -2.70 2.37
CA THR A 60 22.14 -3.72 1.95
C THR A 60 23.36 -3.72 2.85
N LYS A 61 23.93 -4.92 3.12
CA LYS A 61 25.17 -5.04 3.93
C LYS A 61 26.45 -4.80 3.11
N GLN A 62 26.37 -4.83 1.78
CA GLN A 62 27.51 -4.69 0.88
C GLN A 62 27.52 -3.31 0.24
N SER A 63 28.72 -2.78 -0.01
CA SER A 63 28.89 -1.50 -0.72
C SER A 63 28.63 -1.67 -2.22
N PRO A 64 27.96 -0.69 -2.88
CA PRO A 64 27.37 0.51 -2.29
C PRO A 64 26.17 0.17 -1.40
N ILE A 65 26.10 0.80 -0.21
CA ILE A 65 24.96 0.61 0.69
C ILE A 65 23.73 1.30 0.09
N LYS A 66 22.68 0.52 -0.13
CA LYS A 66 21.37 1.00 -0.55
C LYS A 66 20.39 0.92 0.60
N THR A 67 19.46 1.84 0.64
CA THR A 67 18.50 1.96 1.73
C THR A 67 17.09 2.20 1.20
N ILE A 68 16.11 1.67 1.92
CA ILE A 68 14.71 2.01 1.76
C ILE A 68 14.17 2.37 3.14
N LEU A 69 13.50 3.52 3.22
CA LEU A 69 12.88 4.01 4.45
C LEU A 69 11.37 3.90 4.33
N TYR A 70 10.74 3.26 5.31
CA TYR A 70 9.30 3.16 5.46
C TYR A 70 8.86 4.03 6.63
N PRO A 71 8.43 5.29 6.39
CA PRO A 71 8.05 6.23 7.44
C PRO A 71 6.61 5.98 7.90
N TYR A 72 6.39 6.16 9.21
CA TYR A 72 5.07 6.08 9.82
C TYR A 72 4.88 7.27 10.76
N ALA A 73 3.93 8.12 10.42
CA ALA A 73 3.45 9.19 11.28
C ALA A 73 2.18 8.75 12.02
N GLU A 74 1.77 9.48 13.04
CA GLU A 74 0.52 9.19 13.74
C GLU A 74 -0.71 9.24 12.82
N TYR A 75 -0.66 10.09 11.81
CA TYR A 75 -1.68 10.24 10.77
C TYR A 75 -1.47 9.35 9.54
N SER A 76 -0.52 8.42 9.55
CA SER A 76 -0.39 7.42 8.47
C SER A 76 -1.52 6.40 8.56
N PRO A 77 -2.27 6.13 7.47
CA PRO A 77 -3.31 5.12 7.47
C PRO A 77 -2.81 3.75 7.92
N GLU A 78 -1.63 3.34 7.47
CA GLU A 78 -1.00 2.07 7.84
C GLU A 78 -0.71 2.00 9.35
N TYR A 79 -0.21 3.09 9.94
CA TYR A 79 0.03 3.14 11.37
C TYR A 79 -1.28 3.07 12.16
N GLN A 80 -2.33 3.74 11.71
CA GLN A 80 -3.66 3.67 12.33
C GLN A 80 -4.27 2.27 12.22
N ALA A 81 -4.06 1.56 11.11
CA ALA A 81 -4.47 0.16 10.99
C ALA A 81 -3.73 -0.74 11.98
N ILE A 82 -2.41 -0.59 12.12
CA ILE A 82 -1.60 -1.34 13.09
C ILE A 82 -2.05 -1.04 14.52
N ARG A 83 -2.28 0.23 14.83
CA ARG A 83 -2.78 0.68 16.13
C ARG A 83 -4.16 0.08 16.44
N TRP A 84 -5.09 0.15 15.50
CA TRP A 84 -6.42 -0.47 15.63
C TRP A 84 -6.31 -1.97 15.91
N CYS A 85 -5.46 -2.67 15.17
CA CYS A 85 -5.23 -4.11 15.38
C CYS A 85 -4.70 -4.41 16.78
N LYS A 86 -3.79 -3.58 17.30
CA LYS A 86 -3.29 -3.69 18.66
C LYS A 86 -4.41 -3.53 19.69
N GLU A 87 -5.20 -2.47 19.57
CA GLU A 87 -6.29 -2.15 20.50
C GLU A 87 -7.35 -3.26 20.51
N ASN A 88 -7.63 -3.86 19.35
CA ASN A 88 -8.65 -4.90 19.17
C ASN A 88 -8.11 -6.33 19.23
N LYS A 89 -6.80 -6.54 19.48
CA LYS A 89 -6.13 -7.85 19.49
C LYS A 89 -6.34 -8.62 18.17
N THR A 90 -6.40 -7.90 17.08
CA THR A 90 -6.58 -8.40 15.72
C THR A 90 -5.22 -8.68 15.09
N ILE A 91 -5.14 -9.71 14.25
CA ILE A 91 -3.90 -10.05 13.53
C ILE A 91 -3.63 -8.98 12.48
N CYS A 92 -2.37 -8.54 12.39
CA CYS A 92 -1.91 -7.59 11.40
C CYS A 92 -0.68 -8.16 10.68
N ARG A 93 -0.66 -8.08 9.32
CA ARG A 93 0.48 -8.58 8.51
C ARG A 93 0.77 -7.65 7.34
N PHE A 94 2.06 -7.44 7.05
CA PHE A 94 2.51 -6.91 5.77
C PHE A 94 2.47 -8.00 4.70
N ILE A 95 2.04 -7.65 3.50
CA ILE A 95 1.76 -8.61 2.43
C ILE A 95 2.47 -8.33 1.10
N ASP A 96 3.25 -7.26 0.99
CA ASP A 96 3.97 -6.94 -0.25
C ASP A 96 5.31 -7.69 -0.33
N LEU A 97 5.98 -7.58 -1.47
CA LEU A 97 7.28 -8.20 -1.72
C LEU A 97 8.28 -7.91 -0.59
N PRO A 98 9.20 -8.84 -0.30
CA PRO A 98 10.25 -8.60 0.67
C PRO A 98 11.11 -7.37 0.34
N SER A 99 11.58 -6.64 1.32
CA SER A 99 12.40 -5.43 1.16
C SER A 99 13.65 -5.64 0.30
N LYS A 100 14.24 -6.85 0.34
CA LYS A 100 15.37 -7.22 -0.52
C LYS A 100 15.04 -7.15 -2.02
N VAL A 101 13.79 -7.41 -2.40
CA VAL A 101 13.34 -7.34 -3.80
C VAL A 101 13.23 -5.88 -4.23
N PHE A 102 12.67 -5.02 -3.39
CA PHE A 102 12.63 -3.57 -3.65
C PHE A 102 14.04 -2.97 -3.78
N LEU A 103 14.98 -3.39 -2.93
CA LEU A 103 16.38 -2.98 -3.03
C LEU A 103 17.02 -3.43 -4.37
N ALA A 104 16.65 -4.60 -4.90
CA ALA A 104 17.09 -5.05 -6.21
C ALA A 104 16.44 -4.26 -7.36
N PHE A 105 15.16 -3.93 -7.25
CA PHE A 105 14.46 -3.07 -8.22
C PHE A 105 15.04 -1.66 -8.27
N SER A 106 15.42 -1.08 -7.13
CA SER A 106 16.04 0.25 -7.09
C SER A 106 17.34 0.28 -7.91
N GLU A 107 18.10 -0.82 -7.93
CA GLU A 107 19.31 -0.93 -8.80
C GLU A 107 18.99 -0.88 -10.29
N LYS A 108 17.88 -1.48 -10.67
CA LYS A 108 17.45 -1.46 -12.07
C LYS A 108 17.00 -0.05 -12.47
N ARG A 109 16.21 0.61 -11.62
CA ARG A 109 15.71 1.97 -11.85
C ARG A 109 16.84 3.00 -11.98
N GLU A 110 17.82 3.00 -11.07
CA GLU A 110 18.98 3.91 -11.14
C GLU A 110 19.78 3.79 -12.47
N LYS A 111 19.85 2.58 -13.03
CA LYS A 111 20.50 2.34 -14.34
C LYS A 111 19.66 2.83 -15.52
N GLN A 112 18.33 2.90 -15.36
CA GLN A 112 17.39 3.35 -16.38
C GLN A 112 17.21 4.87 -16.36
N GLU A 113 17.10 5.48 -15.19
CA GLU A 113 16.98 6.94 -15.01
C GLU A 113 18.14 7.73 -15.62
N GLN A 114 19.32 7.10 -15.77
CA GLN A 114 20.44 7.70 -16.49
C GLN A 114 20.26 7.74 -18.03
N LYS A 115 19.19 7.12 -18.55
CA LYS A 115 18.99 6.95 -20.00
C LYS A 115 17.75 7.66 -20.57
N GLU A 116 16.78 8.03 -19.73
CA GLU A 116 15.51 8.58 -20.17
C GLU A 116 15.17 9.89 -19.43
N GLU A 117 14.51 10.84 -20.11
CA GLU A 117 13.84 11.96 -19.43
C GLU A 117 12.87 11.42 -18.38
N GLN A 118 12.98 11.97 -17.15
CA GLN A 118 12.13 11.56 -16.02
C GLN A 118 10.66 11.70 -16.39
N TRP A 119 10.03 10.59 -16.77
CA TRP A 119 8.58 10.54 -16.91
C TRP A 119 7.96 10.41 -15.53
N ASN A 120 7.05 11.29 -15.20
CA ASN A 120 6.36 11.29 -13.93
C ASN A 120 4.85 11.16 -14.17
N VAL A 121 4.26 10.05 -13.72
CA VAL A 121 2.81 9.80 -13.84
C VAL A 121 1.99 10.92 -13.20
N TYR A 122 2.49 11.51 -12.14
CA TYR A 122 1.85 12.63 -11.46
C TYR A 122 1.85 13.90 -12.27
N GLU A 123 2.90 14.19 -13.04
CA GLU A 123 2.92 15.33 -13.98
C GLU A 123 1.91 15.18 -15.10
N GLN A 124 1.66 13.95 -15.56
CA GLN A 124 0.61 13.72 -16.55
C GLN A 124 -0.78 13.94 -15.95
N LEU A 125 -0.99 13.48 -14.72
CA LEU A 125 -2.24 13.72 -14.00
C LEU A 125 -2.47 15.22 -13.78
N ASP A 126 -1.43 15.96 -13.39
CA ASP A 126 -1.49 17.41 -13.20
C ASP A 126 -1.91 18.12 -14.49
N LYS A 127 -1.31 17.76 -15.62
CA LYS A 127 -1.68 18.31 -16.93
C LYS A 127 -3.13 18.00 -17.32
N GLN A 128 -3.66 16.83 -16.93
CA GLN A 128 -5.02 16.41 -17.24
C GLN A 128 -6.07 17.02 -16.30
N SER A 129 -5.73 17.19 -15.03
CA SER A 129 -6.64 17.73 -14.02
C SER A 129 -6.87 19.24 -14.15
N GLY A 130 -5.93 19.98 -14.79
CA GLY A 130 -5.94 21.42 -14.86
C GLY A 130 -5.71 22.13 -13.51
N GLU A 131 -5.25 21.40 -12.50
CA GLU A 131 -4.90 21.91 -11.17
C GLU A 131 -3.38 22.16 -11.08
N ASP A 132 -2.97 22.96 -10.09
CA ASP A 132 -1.56 23.26 -9.80
C ASP A 132 -0.89 22.07 -9.06
N GLY A 133 -1.04 20.86 -9.57
CA GLY A 133 -0.47 19.62 -9.05
C GLY A 133 -1.49 18.65 -8.46
N HIS A 134 -1.18 17.35 -8.58
CA HIS A 134 -2.00 16.26 -8.05
C HIS A 134 -2.16 16.33 -6.52
N GLU A 135 -1.20 16.92 -5.81
CA GLU A 135 -1.31 17.14 -4.37
C GLU A 135 -2.41 18.13 -4.04
N THR A 136 -2.51 19.23 -4.81
CA THR A 136 -3.58 20.22 -4.67
C THR A 136 -4.94 19.60 -4.97
N PHE A 137 -5.02 18.79 -6.03
CA PHE A 137 -6.25 18.06 -6.35
C PHE A 137 -6.66 17.12 -5.20
N TRP A 138 -5.72 16.34 -4.67
CA TRP A 138 -5.99 15.43 -3.56
C TRP A 138 -6.45 16.16 -2.31
N GLU A 139 -5.71 17.21 -1.93
CA GLU A 139 -6.02 18.05 -0.77
C GLU A 139 -7.45 18.59 -0.83
N ARG A 140 -7.81 19.19 -1.97
CA ARG A 140 -9.12 19.83 -2.14
C ARG A 140 -10.28 18.84 -2.20
N THR A 141 -10.06 17.66 -2.75
CA THR A 141 -11.15 16.71 -3.07
C THR A 141 -11.30 15.60 -2.06
N LEU A 142 -10.21 15.10 -1.48
CA LEU A 142 -10.23 13.90 -0.64
C LEU A 142 -9.84 14.17 0.81
N GLU A 143 -8.82 15.02 1.09
CA GLU A 143 -8.36 15.22 2.47
C GLU A 143 -9.40 15.94 3.36
N HIS A 144 -10.32 16.70 2.78
CA HIS A 144 -11.38 17.39 3.54
C HIS A 144 -12.74 16.70 3.48
N THR A 145 -12.84 15.56 2.80
CA THR A 145 -14.10 14.83 2.69
C THR A 145 -14.44 14.15 4.02
N GLN A 146 -15.66 14.39 4.52
CA GLN A 146 -16.16 13.74 5.73
C GLN A 146 -17.01 12.51 5.42
N ASP A 147 -17.49 12.38 4.20
CA ASP A 147 -18.28 11.26 3.74
C ASP A 147 -17.39 10.07 3.41
N ALA A 148 -17.52 8.97 4.16
CA ALA A 148 -16.71 7.76 3.99
C ALA A 148 -16.91 7.10 2.62
N LEU A 149 -18.12 7.12 2.06
CA LEU A 149 -18.39 6.55 0.76
C LEU A 149 -17.76 7.39 -0.35
N ALA A 150 -17.89 8.72 -0.26
CA ALA A 150 -17.27 9.64 -1.20
C ALA A 150 -15.74 9.52 -1.17
N TYR A 151 -15.13 9.37 0.01
CA TYR A 151 -13.68 9.11 0.15
C TYR A 151 -13.29 7.81 -0.56
N GLN A 152 -13.97 6.69 -0.28
CA GLN A 152 -13.65 5.40 -0.88
C GLN A 152 -13.81 5.40 -2.41
N GLN A 153 -14.92 5.95 -2.91
CA GLN A 153 -15.14 6.06 -4.36
C GLN A 153 -14.13 6.98 -5.04
N GLY A 154 -13.79 8.10 -4.40
CA GLY A 154 -12.80 9.04 -4.93
C GLY A 154 -11.40 8.43 -4.99
N THR A 155 -10.97 7.73 -3.94
CA THR A 155 -9.67 7.04 -3.93
C THR A 155 -9.62 5.90 -4.95
N GLU A 156 -10.71 5.16 -5.14
CA GLU A 156 -10.79 4.09 -6.14
C GLU A 156 -10.67 4.64 -7.56
N VAL A 157 -11.40 5.71 -7.88
CA VAL A 157 -11.31 6.38 -9.19
C VAL A 157 -9.91 6.94 -9.43
N PHE A 158 -9.32 7.58 -8.42
CA PHE A 158 -7.94 8.10 -8.50
C PHE A 158 -6.93 6.98 -8.78
N GLY A 159 -6.98 5.89 -8.00
CA GLY A 159 -6.10 4.74 -8.19
C GLY A 159 -6.23 4.11 -9.56
N LYS A 160 -7.46 3.98 -10.07
CA LYS A 160 -7.73 3.46 -11.41
C LYS A 160 -7.13 4.35 -12.51
N ASN A 161 -7.29 5.66 -12.42
CA ASN A 161 -6.71 6.59 -13.39
C ASN A 161 -5.18 6.55 -13.39
N LEU A 162 -4.53 6.50 -12.22
CA LEU A 162 -3.09 6.32 -12.11
C LEU A 162 -2.63 5.03 -12.80
N ARG A 163 -3.36 3.94 -12.58
CA ARG A 163 -3.04 2.64 -13.16
C ARG A 163 -3.15 2.66 -14.70
N GLU A 164 -4.18 3.28 -15.25
CA GLU A 164 -4.36 3.41 -16.70
C GLU A 164 -3.21 4.21 -17.35
N LEU A 165 -2.67 5.21 -16.66
CA LEU A 165 -1.51 5.96 -17.13
C LEU A 165 -0.23 5.12 -17.08
N GLU A 166 0.00 4.35 -16.01
CA GLU A 166 1.21 3.54 -15.87
C GLU A 166 1.22 2.33 -16.83
N GLN A 167 0.07 1.79 -17.20
CA GLN A 167 -0.04 0.72 -18.20
C GLN A 167 0.59 1.07 -19.54
N GLN A 168 0.80 2.36 -19.84
CA GLN A 168 1.53 2.82 -21.01
C GLN A 168 3.04 2.57 -20.93
N ARG A 169 3.55 2.18 -19.77
CA ARG A 169 4.97 1.87 -19.50
C ARG A 169 5.12 0.41 -19.09
N GLU A 170 5.46 -0.44 -20.05
CA GLU A 170 5.51 -1.89 -19.86
C GLU A 170 6.40 -2.34 -18.69
N GLU A 171 7.58 -1.71 -18.51
CA GLU A 171 8.54 -2.12 -17.48
C GLU A 171 8.07 -1.79 -16.06
N ASP A 172 7.53 -0.59 -15.83
CA ASP A 172 7.02 -0.17 -14.52
C ASP A 172 5.75 -0.96 -14.18
N TYR A 173 4.90 -1.18 -15.17
CA TYR A 173 3.71 -1.98 -15.02
C TYR A 173 4.01 -3.46 -14.73
N ALA A 174 5.10 -4.01 -15.28
CA ALA A 174 5.54 -5.36 -14.96
C ALA A 174 5.92 -5.53 -13.48
N GLU A 175 6.61 -4.53 -12.88
CA GLU A 175 6.90 -4.54 -11.44
C GLU A 175 5.61 -4.53 -10.62
N THR A 176 4.66 -3.69 -10.99
CA THR A 176 3.32 -3.62 -10.37
C THR A 176 2.61 -4.97 -10.40
N LEU A 177 2.59 -5.64 -11.56
CA LEU A 177 1.95 -6.96 -11.70
C LEU A 177 2.61 -8.02 -10.81
N VAL A 178 3.92 -8.00 -10.65
CA VAL A 178 4.64 -8.92 -9.75
C VAL A 178 4.29 -8.65 -8.29
N ARG A 179 4.24 -7.40 -7.86
CA ARG A 179 3.81 -7.01 -6.50
C ARG A 179 2.38 -7.48 -6.22
N GLU A 180 1.47 -7.20 -7.13
CA GLU A 180 0.06 -7.57 -6.98
C GLU A 180 -0.15 -9.08 -6.97
N ALA A 181 0.54 -9.84 -7.85
CA ALA A 181 0.50 -11.29 -7.82
C ALA A 181 0.98 -11.86 -6.48
N PHE A 182 2.04 -11.29 -5.92
CA PHE A 182 2.53 -11.67 -4.59
C PHE A 182 1.51 -11.36 -3.49
N MET A 183 0.94 -10.16 -3.48
CA MET A 183 -0.09 -9.77 -2.51
C MET A 183 -1.35 -10.65 -2.64
N CYS A 184 -1.81 -10.94 -3.86
CA CYS A 184 -2.92 -11.85 -4.12
C CYS A 184 -2.66 -13.25 -3.53
N ARG A 185 -1.44 -13.77 -3.71
CA ARG A 185 -1.03 -15.04 -3.09
C ARG A 185 -1.11 -14.96 -1.56
N LYS A 186 -0.66 -13.87 -0.93
CA LYS A 186 -0.76 -13.69 0.53
C LYS A 186 -2.20 -13.66 1.01
N ILE A 187 -3.12 -13.05 0.25
CA ILE A 187 -4.56 -13.11 0.54
C ILE A 187 -5.05 -14.56 0.46
N ALA A 188 -4.68 -15.30 -0.59
CA ALA A 188 -5.06 -16.71 -0.76
C ALA A 188 -4.50 -17.61 0.37
N ASP A 189 -3.29 -17.33 0.84
CA ASP A 189 -2.68 -18.10 1.95
C ASP A 189 -3.45 -17.87 3.26
N VAL A 190 -3.90 -16.66 3.55
CA VAL A 190 -4.74 -16.34 4.71
C VAL A 190 -6.09 -17.08 4.64
N ILE A 191 -6.69 -17.20 3.45
CA ILE A 191 -7.90 -18.02 3.26
C ILE A 191 -7.63 -19.50 3.57
N LYS A 192 -6.48 -20.05 3.12
CA LYS A 192 -6.07 -21.43 3.44
C LYS A 192 -5.79 -21.63 4.93
N GLU A 193 -5.38 -20.62 5.66
CA GLU A 193 -5.24 -20.64 7.12
C GLU A 193 -6.60 -20.74 7.84
N GLY A 194 -7.72 -20.57 7.12
CA GLY A 194 -9.09 -20.74 7.63
C GLY A 194 -9.85 -19.46 7.90
N PHE A 195 -9.29 -18.29 7.54
CA PHE A 195 -10.04 -17.03 7.61
C PHE A 195 -11.08 -16.97 6.50
N LYS A 196 -12.28 -16.48 6.82
CA LYS A 196 -13.31 -16.22 5.82
C LYS A 196 -13.04 -14.89 5.11
N GLU A 197 -13.48 -14.77 3.87
CA GLU A 197 -13.28 -13.55 3.07
C GLU A 197 -13.78 -12.28 3.79
N GLU A 198 -14.95 -12.33 4.41
CA GLU A 198 -15.54 -11.21 5.15
C GLU A 198 -14.79 -10.83 6.43
N GLU A 199 -13.91 -11.70 6.93
CA GLU A 199 -13.08 -11.48 8.11
C GLU A 199 -11.75 -10.79 7.79
N ILE A 200 -11.49 -10.53 6.49
CA ILE A 200 -10.24 -9.97 5.98
C ILE A 200 -10.47 -8.54 5.49
N VAL A 201 -9.63 -7.63 5.96
CA VAL A 201 -9.47 -6.29 5.37
C VAL A 201 -8.07 -6.18 4.78
N VAL A 202 -7.99 -5.70 3.55
CA VAL A 202 -6.73 -5.42 2.83
C VAL A 202 -6.60 -3.92 2.67
N VAL A 203 -5.51 -3.35 3.18
CA VAL A 203 -5.17 -1.93 3.12
C VAL A 203 -3.98 -1.75 2.19
N THR A 204 -4.19 -1.07 1.08
CA THR A 204 -3.15 -0.85 0.07
C THR A 204 -3.25 0.56 -0.50
N GLY A 205 -2.19 1.04 -1.12
CA GLY A 205 -2.29 2.22 -1.96
C GLY A 205 -3.47 2.08 -2.93
N ALA A 206 -4.23 3.17 -3.11
CA ALA A 206 -5.44 3.18 -3.95
C ALA A 206 -5.19 2.60 -5.36
N TYR A 207 -3.96 2.77 -5.84
CA TYR A 207 -3.47 2.24 -7.12
C TYR A 207 -3.60 0.72 -7.24
N HIS A 208 -3.31 -0.05 -6.17
CA HIS A 208 -3.29 -1.51 -6.20
C HIS A 208 -4.66 -2.16 -5.99
N VAL A 209 -5.66 -1.42 -5.50
CA VAL A 209 -6.98 -1.98 -5.16
C VAL A 209 -7.60 -2.74 -6.33
N GLU A 210 -7.55 -2.15 -7.54
CA GLU A 210 -8.16 -2.76 -8.73
C GLU A 210 -7.49 -4.09 -9.11
N GLY A 211 -6.15 -4.13 -9.07
CA GLY A 211 -5.40 -5.37 -9.35
C GLY A 211 -5.63 -6.47 -8.31
N LEU A 212 -5.87 -6.09 -7.05
CA LEU A 212 -6.09 -7.06 -5.99
C LEU A 212 -7.53 -7.61 -5.93
N LYS A 213 -8.51 -6.93 -6.53
CA LYS A 213 -9.89 -7.46 -6.63
C LYS A 213 -9.95 -8.79 -7.37
N CYS A 214 -9.01 -9.04 -8.29
CA CYS A 214 -8.89 -10.28 -9.05
C CYS A 214 -8.06 -11.38 -8.34
N TRP A 215 -7.82 -11.29 -7.03
CA TRP A 215 -6.93 -12.17 -6.29
C TRP A 215 -7.22 -13.69 -6.46
N LYS A 216 -8.46 -14.07 -6.75
CA LYS A 216 -8.85 -15.48 -7.00
C LYS A 216 -8.35 -16.01 -8.34
N GLU A 217 -8.09 -15.13 -9.29
CA GLU A 217 -7.71 -15.47 -10.66
C GLU A 217 -6.19 -15.48 -10.84
N VAL A 218 -5.47 -14.87 -9.90
CA VAL A 218 -4.01 -14.77 -9.95
C VAL A 218 -3.39 -16.03 -9.36
N SER A 219 -2.59 -16.70 -10.18
CA SER A 219 -1.80 -17.87 -9.79
C SER A 219 -0.33 -17.49 -9.73
N MET A 220 0.30 -17.66 -8.57
CA MET A 220 1.74 -17.48 -8.38
C MET A 220 2.33 -18.71 -7.73
N THR A 221 3.37 -19.28 -8.32
CA THR A 221 4.11 -20.40 -7.75
C THR A 221 5.26 -19.91 -6.86
N ASP A 222 5.78 -20.77 -5.97
CA ASP A 222 6.91 -20.42 -5.08
C ASP A 222 8.20 -20.09 -5.82
N THR A 223 8.26 -20.44 -7.10
CA THR A 223 9.40 -20.24 -7.99
C THR A 223 9.27 -19.01 -8.91
N GLN A 224 8.15 -18.37 -8.92
CA GLN A 224 7.89 -17.13 -9.64
C GLN A 224 8.03 -15.93 -8.71
#